data_0e72c0201873a9e67da4da6af4db0ff0
#
_entry.id   0e72c0201873a9e67da4da6af4db0ff0
#
_cell.length_a   1.000
_cell.length_b   1.000
_cell.length_c   1.000
_cell.angle_alpha   90.00
_cell.angle_beta   90.00
_cell.angle_gamma   90.00
#
_symmetry.space_group_name_H-M   'P 1'
#
loop_
_entity.id
_entity.type
_entity.pdbx_description
1 polymer ?
#
loop_
_entity_poly.entity_id
_entity_poly.type
_entity_poly.pdbx_seq_one_letter_code
_entity_poly.pdbx_strand_id
1 'polypeptide(L)'
;FSGAARMVVLSIKELPLPRPGSAPERWTESERQGQAIMFLLAAAAREMAFALPREAVKMQAIDEAWAVTSTSEGERLIMEMIRIGRSFNLIPTLITQNVMDMNSPSIVNNVSEVYCFRALDAEESGAALKVLGAATDAVPLETFAGLRPGQCLYRDAEGRIGWLYVDLHPRYLGEVFDTKPVLAERREDVAEKS
;
A
#
# COMPACT_ATOMS: atom_id res chain seq x y z
N PHE A 1 -6.35 5.87 22.77
CA PHE A 1 -7.10 6.14 21.55
C PHE A 1 -8.58 6.26 21.92
N SER A 2 -9.22 7.41 21.64
CA SER A 2 -10.66 7.56 21.87
C SER A 2 -11.40 6.92 20.69
N GLY A 3 -12.40 6.08 20.97
CA GLY A 3 -13.29 5.50 19.93
C GLY A 3 -14.12 6.52 19.15
N ALA A 4 -13.90 7.82 19.38
CA ALA A 4 -14.53 8.93 18.66
C ALA A 4 -13.79 9.36 17.39
N ALA A 5 -12.51 8.96 17.22
CA ALA A 5 -11.74 9.32 16.03
C ALA A 5 -12.17 8.44 14.84
N ARG A 6 -12.65 9.08 13.77
CA ARG A 6 -12.99 8.38 12.51
C ARG A 6 -11.76 7.91 11.72
N MET A 7 -10.62 8.51 11.95
CA MET A 7 -9.37 8.19 11.30
C MET A 7 -8.23 8.27 12.33
N VAL A 8 -7.38 7.26 12.34
CA VAL A 8 -6.16 7.22 13.14
C VAL A 8 -5.00 6.97 12.18
N VAL A 9 -3.99 7.83 12.24
CA VAL A 9 -2.76 7.68 11.45
C VAL A 9 -1.61 7.41 12.42
N LEU A 10 -0.94 6.27 12.23
CA LEU A 10 0.27 5.92 12.93
C LEU A 10 1.43 6.13 11.96
N SER A 11 2.27 7.12 12.22
CA SER A 11 3.43 7.43 11.38
C SER A 11 4.69 7.41 12.21
N ILE A 12 5.69 6.68 11.74
CA ILE A 12 7.04 6.67 12.32
C ILE A 12 7.99 7.18 11.26
N LYS A 13 8.62 8.31 11.57
CA LYS A 13 9.66 8.88 10.69
C LYS A 13 10.97 8.13 10.90
N GLU A 14 11.73 7.97 9.82
CA GLU A 14 13.11 7.44 9.85
C GLU A 14 13.24 6.05 10.49
N LEU A 15 12.20 5.22 10.40
CA LEU A 15 12.29 3.85 10.87
C LEU A 15 13.28 3.07 9.99
N PRO A 16 14.37 2.54 10.55
CA PRO A 16 15.31 1.75 9.77
C PRO A 16 14.64 0.42 9.40
N LEU A 17 14.28 0.27 8.12
CA LEU A 17 13.73 -0.97 7.60
C LEU A 17 14.80 -1.72 6.81
N PRO A 18 14.78 -3.06 6.79
CA PRO A 18 15.66 -3.84 5.94
C PRO A 18 15.37 -3.54 4.46
N ARG A 19 16.32 -3.87 3.59
CA ARG A 19 16.07 -3.76 2.14
C ARG A 19 15.04 -4.81 1.73
N PRO A 20 14.07 -4.46 0.87
CA PRO A 20 13.12 -5.44 0.32
C PRO A 20 13.85 -6.66 -0.25
N GLY A 21 13.32 -7.85 0.02
CA GLY A 21 13.91 -9.11 -0.44
C GLY A 21 15.19 -9.55 0.28
N SER A 22 15.71 -8.77 1.26
CA SER A 22 16.87 -9.20 2.04
C SER A 22 16.50 -10.27 3.06
N ALA A 23 17.34 -11.31 3.18
CA ALA A 23 17.13 -12.38 4.14
C ALA A 23 17.30 -11.87 5.59
N PRO A 24 16.43 -12.29 6.54
CA PRO A 24 16.45 -11.82 7.93
C PRO A 24 17.80 -11.99 8.65
N GLU A 25 18.60 -12.98 8.24
CA GLU A 25 19.92 -13.25 8.81
C GLU A 25 20.93 -12.12 8.50
N ARG A 26 20.68 -11.34 7.45
CA ARG A 26 21.54 -10.24 7.01
C ARG A 26 21.13 -8.88 7.58
N TRP A 27 20.02 -8.81 8.30
CA TRP A 27 19.53 -7.56 8.86
C TRP A 27 20.41 -7.10 10.02
N THR A 28 20.66 -5.82 10.04
CA THR A 28 21.26 -5.15 11.20
C THR A 28 20.31 -5.19 12.40
N GLU A 29 20.82 -4.93 13.60
CA GLU A 29 20.00 -4.85 14.79
C GLU A 29 18.94 -3.75 14.68
N SER A 30 19.29 -2.59 14.14
CA SER A 30 18.36 -1.49 13.92
C SER A 30 17.24 -1.86 12.93
N GLU A 31 17.56 -2.58 11.87
CA GLU A 31 16.56 -3.05 10.89
C GLU A 31 15.60 -4.09 11.51
N ARG A 32 16.11 -4.99 12.36
CA ARG A 32 15.27 -5.93 13.10
C ARG A 32 14.32 -5.22 14.06
N GLN A 33 14.81 -4.20 14.76
CA GLN A 33 13.98 -3.37 15.63
C GLN A 33 12.92 -2.61 14.83
N GLY A 34 13.29 -2.02 13.71
CA GLY A 34 12.37 -1.34 12.81
C GLY A 34 11.26 -2.27 12.30
N GLN A 35 11.62 -3.45 11.86
CA GLN A 35 10.69 -4.47 11.41
C GLN A 35 9.75 -4.93 12.53
N ALA A 36 10.28 -5.16 13.73
CA ALA A 36 9.47 -5.52 14.90
C ALA A 36 8.46 -4.43 15.28
N ILE A 37 8.85 -3.17 15.18
CA ILE A 37 7.95 -2.03 15.41
C ILE A 37 6.82 -2.01 14.36
N MET A 38 7.13 -2.20 13.08
CA MET A 38 6.11 -2.29 12.01
C MET A 38 5.12 -3.43 12.28
N PHE A 39 5.61 -4.61 12.65
CA PHE A 39 4.76 -5.74 13.04
C PHE A 39 3.84 -5.40 14.22
N LEU A 40 4.40 -4.83 15.29
CA LEU A 40 3.63 -4.46 16.50
C LEU A 40 2.54 -3.43 16.18
N LEU A 41 2.83 -2.45 15.32
CA LEU A 41 1.84 -1.45 14.92
C LEU A 41 0.72 -2.08 14.09
N ALA A 42 1.06 -2.94 13.14
CA ALA A 42 0.07 -3.65 12.33
C ALA A 42 -0.82 -4.55 13.21
N ALA A 43 -0.23 -5.27 14.16
CA ALA A 43 -0.95 -6.12 15.12
C ALA A 43 -1.85 -5.30 16.06
N ALA A 44 -1.34 -4.21 16.62
CA ALA A 44 -2.12 -3.32 17.48
C ALA A 44 -3.30 -2.69 16.73
N ALA A 45 -3.08 -2.24 15.50
CA ALA A 45 -4.15 -1.68 14.66
C ALA A 45 -5.23 -2.72 14.34
N ARG A 46 -4.84 -4.00 14.08
CA ARG A 46 -5.78 -5.10 13.92
C ARG A 46 -6.63 -5.32 15.18
N GLU A 47 -6.00 -5.41 16.36
CA GLU A 47 -6.73 -5.58 17.62
C GLU A 47 -7.71 -4.45 17.88
N MET A 48 -7.28 -3.21 17.61
CA MET A 48 -8.17 -2.05 17.69
C MET A 48 -9.37 -2.17 16.74
N ALA A 49 -9.13 -2.59 15.49
CA ALA A 49 -10.20 -2.76 14.51
C ALA A 49 -11.17 -3.87 14.92
N PHE A 50 -10.70 -4.96 15.51
CA PHE A 50 -11.55 -6.06 15.99
C PHE A 50 -12.31 -5.74 17.27
N ALA A 51 -11.79 -4.84 18.09
CA ALA A 51 -12.48 -4.36 19.29
C ALA A 51 -13.64 -3.39 19.00
N LEU A 52 -13.68 -2.80 17.80
CA LEU A 52 -14.78 -1.95 17.38
C LEU A 52 -16.04 -2.79 17.06
N PRO A 53 -17.25 -2.18 17.10
CA PRO A 53 -18.50 -2.87 16.75
C PRO A 53 -18.37 -3.56 15.38
N ARG A 54 -18.89 -4.79 15.28
CA ARG A 54 -18.81 -5.59 14.04
C ARG A 54 -19.54 -4.94 12.88
N GLU A 55 -20.61 -4.21 13.17
CA GLU A 55 -21.47 -3.52 12.18
C GLU A 55 -20.77 -2.33 11.54
N ALA A 56 -19.78 -1.75 12.23
CA ALA A 56 -19.00 -0.64 11.69
C ALA A 56 -18.07 -1.15 10.58
N VAL A 57 -18.12 -0.50 9.41
CA VAL A 57 -17.14 -0.72 8.36
C VAL A 57 -15.82 -0.07 8.76
N LYS A 58 -14.76 -0.83 8.70
CA LYS A 58 -13.41 -0.42 9.08
C LYS A 58 -12.44 -0.68 7.93
N MET A 59 -11.49 0.22 7.74
CA MET A 59 -10.40 0.04 6.81
C MET A 59 -9.08 0.13 7.57
N GLN A 60 -8.19 -0.80 7.33
CA GLN A 60 -6.80 -0.75 7.81
C GLN A 60 -5.87 -0.71 6.62
N ALA A 61 -5.33 0.46 6.32
CA ALA A 61 -4.32 0.64 5.30
C ALA A 61 -2.93 0.50 5.93
N ILE A 62 -2.09 -0.34 5.32
CA ILE A 62 -0.70 -0.56 5.70
C ILE A 62 0.15 -0.14 4.51
N ASP A 63 0.83 0.99 4.67
CA ASP A 63 1.82 1.47 3.71
C ASP A 63 3.14 0.73 3.95
N GLU A 64 3.92 0.52 2.89
CA GLU A 64 5.11 -0.35 2.91
C GLU A 64 4.81 -1.75 3.48
N ALA A 65 3.69 -2.34 3.05
CA ALA A 65 3.19 -3.61 3.59
C ALA A 65 4.21 -4.75 3.50
N TRP A 66 5.16 -4.69 2.55
CA TRP A 66 6.28 -5.63 2.44
C TRP A 66 7.10 -5.72 3.73
N ALA A 67 7.24 -4.60 4.46
CA ALA A 67 7.98 -4.60 5.71
C ALA A 67 7.32 -5.47 6.78
N VAL A 68 5.99 -5.57 6.77
CA VAL A 68 5.26 -6.49 7.65
C VAL A 68 5.37 -7.93 7.13
N THR A 69 5.18 -8.13 5.83
CA THR A 69 5.12 -9.48 5.22
C THR A 69 6.49 -10.11 4.98
N SER A 70 7.60 -9.42 5.29
CA SER A 70 8.97 -9.95 5.17
C SER A 70 9.29 -11.07 6.16
N THR A 71 8.42 -11.30 7.15
CA THR A 71 8.53 -12.40 8.12
C THR A 71 7.32 -13.32 8.06
N SER A 72 7.49 -14.58 8.45
CA SER A 72 6.40 -15.57 8.52
C SER A 72 5.28 -15.15 9.47
N GLU A 73 5.64 -14.49 10.58
CA GLU A 73 4.69 -13.98 11.57
C GLU A 73 3.86 -12.83 10.99
N GLY A 74 4.50 -11.93 10.26
CA GLY A 74 3.83 -10.81 9.60
C GLY A 74 2.93 -11.27 8.45
N GLU A 75 3.38 -12.22 7.63
CA GLU A 75 2.54 -12.83 6.61
C GLU A 75 1.31 -13.51 7.23
N ARG A 76 1.48 -14.26 8.33
CA ARG A 76 0.36 -14.87 9.05
C ARG A 76 -0.61 -13.84 9.59
N LEU A 77 -0.13 -12.72 10.13
CA LEU A 77 -0.95 -11.62 10.61
C LEU A 77 -1.84 -11.06 9.48
N ILE A 78 -1.25 -10.78 8.34
CA ILE A 78 -1.98 -10.26 7.17
C ILE A 78 -3.00 -11.28 6.66
N MET A 79 -2.61 -12.55 6.57
CA MET A 79 -3.52 -13.62 6.13
C MET A 79 -4.70 -13.80 7.07
N GLU A 80 -4.49 -13.66 8.38
CA GLU A 80 -5.57 -13.68 9.36
C GLU A 80 -6.53 -12.51 9.12
N MET A 81 -6.02 -11.29 8.93
CA MET A 81 -6.84 -10.12 8.63
C MET A 81 -7.67 -10.29 7.34
N ILE A 82 -7.09 -10.87 6.30
CA ILE A 82 -7.79 -11.15 5.04
C ILE A 82 -8.91 -12.18 5.26
N ARG A 83 -8.63 -13.28 5.96
CA ARG A 83 -9.59 -14.40 6.14
C ARG A 83 -10.75 -14.03 7.05
N ILE A 84 -10.48 -13.40 8.19
CA ILE A 84 -11.51 -13.12 9.19
C ILE A 84 -12.05 -11.69 9.11
N GLY A 85 -11.37 -10.79 8.41
CA GLY A 85 -11.74 -9.38 8.27
C GLY A 85 -13.19 -9.19 7.82
N ARG A 86 -13.65 -10.02 6.88
CA ARG A 86 -15.03 -9.98 6.40
C ARG A 86 -16.06 -10.13 7.52
N SER A 87 -15.82 -11.02 8.50
CA SER A 87 -16.74 -11.22 9.63
C SER A 87 -16.74 -10.06 10.63
N PHE A 88 -15.77 -9.15 10.52
CA PHE A 88 -15.64 -7.94 11.33
C PHE A 88 -15.89 -6.67 10.53
N ASN A 89 -16.33 -6.75 9.28
CA ASN A 89 -16.41 -5.62 8.36
C ASN A 89 -15.10 -4.80 8.27
N LEU A 90 -13.96 -5.51 8.33
CA LEU A 90 -12.63 -4.95 8.17
C LEU A 90 -12.14 -5.16 6.74
N ILE A 91 -11.71 -4.08 6.11
CA ILE A 91 -11.09 -4.03 4.79
C ILE A 91 -9.58 -3.83 4.96
N PRO A 92 -8.77 -4.90 4.95
CA PRO A 92 -7.33 -4.76 4.93
C PRO A 92 -6.89 -4.24 3.56
N THR A 93 -6.09 -3.17 3.55
CA THR A 93 -5.55 -2.54 2.35
C THR A 93 -4.04 -2.53 2.46
N LEU A 94 -3.38 -3.23 1.56
CA LEU A 94 -1.92 -3.33 1.51
C LEU A 94 -1.39 -2.43 0.41
N ILE A 95 -0.43 -1.59 0.73
CA ILE A 95 0.17 -0.62 -0.20
C ILE A 95 1.66 -0.93 -0.28
N THR A 96 2.20 -0.96 -1.48
CA THR A 96 3.63 -1.12 -1.73
C THR A 96 4.05 -0.28 -2.93
N GLN A 97 5.30 0.17 -2.95
CA GLN A 97 5.85 0.93 -4.07
C GLN A 97 6.29 0.02 -5.22
N ASN A 98 6.65 -1.22 -4.93
CA ASN A 98 7.03 -2.20 -5.94
C ASN A 98 6.26 -3.50 -5.73
N VAL A 99 5.65 -3.99 -6.80
CA VAL A 99 4.86 -5.23 -6.75
C VAL A 99 5.72 -6.46 -6.43
N MET A 100 7.02 -6.42 -6.77
CA MET A 100 7.97 -7.49 -6.48
C MET A 100 8.18 -7.69 -4.97
N ASP A 101 7.95 -6.64 -4.17
CA ASP A 101 8.10 -6.69 -2.72
C ASP A 101 6.95 -7.47 -2.04
N MET A 102 5.81 -7.62 -2.72
CA MET A 102 4.64 -8.38 -2.27
C MET A 102 4.69 -9.83 -2.78
N ASN A 103 5.81 -10.51 -2.54
CA ASN A 103 6.13 -11.80 -3.16
C ASN A 103 5.48 -13.03 -2.45
N SER A 104 4.39 -12.84 -1.71
CA SER A 104 3.66 -13.92 -1.06
C SER A 104 2.48 -14.39 -1.91
N PRO A 105 2.56 -15.57 -2.54
CA PRO A 105 1.44 -16.14 -3.30
C PRO A 105 0.19 -16.35 -2.43
N SER A 106 0.36 -16.62 -1.14
CA SER A 106 -0.77 -16.79 -0.22
C SER A 106 -1.55 -15.50 -0.04
N ILE A 107 -0.88 -14.34 0.02
CA ILE A 107 -1.54 -13.03 0.10
C ILE A 107 -2.19 -12.70 -1.25
N VAL A 108 -1.42 -12.73 -2.34
CA VAL A 108 -1.87 -12.36 -3.68
C VAL A 108 -3.12 -13.13 -4.12
N ASN A 109 -3.17 -14.43 -3.83
CA ASN A 109 -4.31 -15.29 -4.20
C ASN A 109 -5.57 -15.05 -3.35
N ASN A 110 -5.46 -14.36 -2.23
CA ASN A 110 -6.58 -14.07 -1.32
C ASN A 110 -7.02 -12.61 -1.33
N VAL A 111 -6.32 -11.73 -2.05
CA VAL A 111 -6.73 -10.35 -2.27
C VAL A 111 -7.78 -10.29 -3.37
N SER A 112 -8.93 -9.67 -3.07
CA SER A 112 -10.06 -9.58 -4.01
C SER A 112 -9.89 -8.47 -5.03
N GLU A 113 -9.35 -7.32 -4.63
CA GLU A 113 -9.19 -6.16 -5.50
C GLU A 113 -7.71 -5.78 -5.60
N VAL A 114 -7.26 -5.43 -6.80
CA VAL A 114 -5.87 -5.06 -7.06
C VAL A 114 -5.81 -3.82 -7.94
N TYR A 115 -4.99 -2.86 -7.53
CA TYR A 115 -4.74 -1.62 -8.25
C TYR A 115 -3.25 -1.57 -8.61
N CYS A 116 -2.91 -1.71 -9.89
CA CYS A 116 -1.53 -1.63 -10.38
C CYS A 116 -1.35 -0.30 -11.13
N PHE A 117 -0.62 0.61 -10.51
CA PHE A 117 -0.26 1.89 -11.09
C PHE A 117 0.96 1.74 -12.02
N ARG A 118 1.60 2.86 -12.36
CA ARG A 118 2.72 2.90 -13.29
C ARG A 118 3.90 2.04 -12.80
N ALA A 119 4.39 1.17 -13.65
CA ALA A 119 5.65 0.44 -13.51
C ALA A 119 6.59 0.85 -14.65
N LEU A 120 7.89 0.96 -14.38
CA LEU A 120 8.85 1.53 -15.33
C LEU A 120 9.61 0.47 -16.13
N ASP A 121 9.77 -0.72 -15.59
CA ASP A 121 10.50 -1.79 -16.26
C ASP A 121 9.60 -2.98 -16.61
N ALA A 122 10.11 -3.85 -17.48
CA ALA A 122 9.36 -4.99 -17.97
C ALA A 122 9.18 -6.10 -16.92
N GLU A 123 10.11 -6.22 -15.97
CA GLU A 123 10.04 -7.23 -14.91
C GLU A 123 8.94 -6.89 -13.92
N GLU A 124 8.89 -5.64 -13.46
CA GLU A 124 7.84 -5.11 -12.60
C GLU A 124 6.47 -5.16 -13.30
N SER A 125 6.39 -4.78 -14.58
CA SER A 125 5.17 -4.87 -15.37
C SER A 125 4.67 -6.31 -15.50
N GLY A 126 5.57 -7.26 -15.72
CA GLY A 126 5.24 -8.69 -15.77
C GLY A 126 4.74 -9.22 -14.41
N ALA A 127 5.34 -8.77 -13.31
CA ALA A 127 4.89 -9.11 -11.96
C ALA A 127 3.50 -8.52 -11.67
N ALA A 128 3.24 -7.28 -12.09
CA ALA A 128 1.93 -6.64 -11.96
C ALA A 128 0.84 -7.42 -12.70
N LEU A 129 1.10 -7.88 -13.93
CA LEU A 129 0.16 -8.74 -14.67
C LEU A 129 -0.14 -10.05 -13.93
N LYS A 130 0.87 -10.68 -13.34
CA LYS A 130 0.67 -11.91 -12.53
C LYS A 130 -0.22 -11.65 -11.31
N VAL A 131 0.01 -10.55 -10.60
CA VAL A 131 -0.80 -10.17 -9.42
C VAL A 131 -2.24 -9.82 -9.84
N LEU A 132 -2.42 -9.20 -11.00
CA LEU A 132 -3.74 -8.98 -11.59
C LEU A 132 -4.40 -10.27 -12.09
N GLY A 133 -3.67 -11.38 -12.23
CA GLY A 133 -4.18 -12.61 -12.82
C GLY A 133 -4.42 -12.50 -14.33
N ALA A 134 -3.79 -11.51 -14.98
CA ALA A 134 -3.86 -11.34 -16.41
C ALA A 134 -2.89 -12.28 -17.13
N ALA A 135 -3.29 -12.78 -18.30
CA ALA A 135 -2.34 -13.43 -19.20
C ALA A 135 -1.29 -12.40 -19.69
N THR A 136 -0.04 -12.81 -19.76
CA THR A 136 1.07 -11.90 -20.09
C THR A 136 1.00 -11.34 -21.52
N ASP A 137 0.20 -11.95 -22.38
CA ASP A 137 -0.09 -11.53 -23.75
C ASP A 137 -1.35 -10.68 -23.87
N ALA A 138 -2.16 -10.59 -22.82
CA ALA A 138 -3.41 -9.84 -22.83
C ALA A 138 -3.20 -8.31 -22.81
N VAL A 139 -2.09 -7.86 -22.22
CA VAL A 139 -1.76 -6.43 -22.09
C VAL A 139 -0.27 -6.25 -22.41
N PRO A 140 0.10 -5.41 -23.38
CA PRO A 140 1.50 -5.10 -23.64
C PRO A 140 2.19 -4.54 -22.38
N LEU A 141 3.41 -4.98 -22.10
CA LEU A 141 4.16 -4.54 -20.90
C LEU A 141 4.41 -3.04 -20.89
N GLU A 142 4.60 -2.43 -22.08
CA GLU A 142 4.80 -1.00 -22.26
C GLU A 142 3.58 -0.17 -21.80
N THR A 143 2.43 -0.82 -21.66
CA THR A 143 1.20 -0.19 -21.19
C THR A 143 1.37 0.43 -19.81
N PHE A 144 2.07 -0.27 -18.89
CA PHE A 144 2.33 0.24 -17.55
C PHE A 144 3.23 1.47 -17.55
N ALA A 145 4.26 1.50 -18.39
CA ALA A 145 5.17 2.64 -18.52
C ALA A 145 4.46 3.89 -19.04
N GLY A 146 3.40 3.71 -19.87
CA GLY A 146 2.59 4.79 -20.44
C GLY A 146 1.50 5.34 -19.50
N LEU A 147 1.29 4.74 -18.32
CA LEU A 147 0.27 5.20 -17.36
C LEU A 147 0.59 6.61 -16.85
N ARG A 148 -0.43 7.47 -16.85
CA ARG A 148 -0.36 8.80 -16.26
C ARG A 148 -0.71 8.75 -14.76
N PRO A 149 -0.34 9.78 -13.97
CA PRO A 149 -0.80 9.90 -12.59
C PRO A 149 -2.32 9.72 -12.49
N GLY A 150 -2.76 8.90 -11.53
CA GLY A 150 -4.16 8.55 -11.35
C GLY A 150 -4.67 7.39 -12.22
N GLN A 151 -3.93 6.98 -13.24
CA GLN A 151 -4.31 5.82 -14.05
C GLN A 151 -3.73 4.53 -13.49
N CYS A 152 -4.54 3.47 -13.47
CA CYS A 152 -4.10 2.13 -13.10
C CYS A 152 -4.85 1.05 -13.89
N LEU A 153 -4.28 -0.14 -13.93
CA LEU A 153 -5.02 -1.36 -14.22
C LEU A 153 -5.61 -1.86 -12.90
N TYR A 154 -6.88 -2.20 -12.94
CA TYR A 154 -7.67 -2.59 -11.79
C TYR A 154 -8.27 -3.97 -12.02
N ARG A 155 -8.16 -4.86 -11.04
CA ARG A 155 -8.91 -6.11 -10.95
C ARG A 155 -9.97 -5.97 -9.87
N ASP A 156 -11.23 -6.23 -10.22
CA ASP A 156 -12.33 -6.23 -9.26
C ASP A 156 -12.48 -7.58 -8.53
N ALA A 157 -13.43 -7.62 -7.60
CA ALA A 157 -13.70 -8.81 -6.78
C ALA A 157 -14.22 -10.01 -7.60
N GLU A 158 -14.79 -9.79 -8.79
CA GLU A 158 -15.22 -10.81 -9.74
C GLU A 158 -14.09 -11.26 -10.69
N GLY A 159 -12.89 -10.69 -10.55
CA GLY A 159 -11.71 -11.02 -11.35
C GLY A 159 -11.68 -10.34 -12.73
N ARG A 160 -12.57 -9.37 -12.99
CA ARG A 160 -12.55 -8.59 -14.23
C ARG A 160 -11.44 -7.55 -14.18
N ILE A 161 -10.69 -7.43 -15.26
CA ILE A 161 -9.58 -6.48 -15.36
C ILE A 161 -9.98 -5.36 -16.31
N GLY A 162 -9.70 -4.13 -15.89
CA GLY A 162 -10.01 -2.93 -16.67
C GLY A 162 -9.14 -1.75 -16.31
N TRP A 163 -9.34 -0.68 -17.04
CA TRP A 163 -8.71 0.59 -16.79
C TRP A 163 -9.52 1.38 -15.76
N LEU A 164 -8.81 1.98 -14.82
CA LEU A 164 -9.39 2.88 -13.83
C LEU A 164 -8.61 4.19 -13.84
N TYR A 165 -9.33 5.29 -13.72
CA TYR A 165 -8.76 6.60 -13.47
C TYR A 165 -9.27 7.13 -12.13
N VAL A 166 -8.33 7.39 -11.22
CA VAL A 166 -8.60 7.99 -9.91
C VAL A 166 -8.56 9.50 -10.08
N ASP A 167 -9.73 10.13 -10.05
CA ASP A 167 -9.85 11.59 -10.07
C ASP A 167 -10.00 12.13 -8.66
N LEU A 168 -9.14 13.09 -8.31
CA LEU A 168 -9.18 13.74 -7.01
C LEU A 168 -10.18 14.88 -7.02
N HIS A 169 -11.32 14.64 -6.39
CA HIS A 169 -12.36 15.66 -6.25
C HIS A 169 -12.71 15.86 -4.77
N PRO A 170 -12.78 17.09 -4.24
CA PRO A 170 -12.55 18.36 -4.92
C PRO A 170 -11.07 18.66 -5.24
N ARG A 171 -10.82 19.54 -6.19
CA ARG A 171 -9.49 19.81 -6.77
C ARG A 171 -8.40 20.15 -5.75
N TYR A 172 -8.75 20.76 -4.62
CA TYR A 172 -7.76 21.09 -3.57
C TYR A 172 -7.05 19.84 -3.01
N LEU A 173 -7.66 18.65 -3.12
CA LEU A 173 -6.99 17.41 -2.71
C LEU A 173 -5.74 17.13 -3.56
N GLY A 174 -5.74 17.53 -4.84
CA GLY A 174 -4.55 17.44 -5.68
C GLY A 174 -3.38 18.26 -5.15
N GLU A 175 -3.65 19.44 -4.57
CA GLU A 175 -2.62 20.28 -3.95
C GLU A 175 -2.12 19.70 -2.63
N VAL A 176 -3.03 19.13 -1.82
CA VAL A 176 -2.69 18.49 -0.53
C VAL A 176 -1.83 17.24 -0.73
N PHE A 177 -2.09 16.47 -1.78
CA PHE A 177 -1.35 15.24 -2.08
C PHE A 177 -0.19 15.45 -3.06
N ASP A 178 0.06 16.71 -3.53
CA ASP A 178 1.22 16.98 -4.37
C ASP A 178 2.49 16.98 -3.52
N THR A 179 3.27 15.92 -3.66
CA THR A 179 4.55 15.72 -2.96
C THR A 179 5.75 16.27 -3.72
N LYS A 180 5.51 17.00 -4.83
CA LYS A 180 6.60 17.62 -5.55
C LYS A 180 7.36 18.61 -4.66
N PRO A 181 8.71 18.59 -4.69
CA PRO A 181 9.48 19.59 -3.95
C PRO A 181 9.07 20.99 -4.43
N VAL A 182 8.69 21.85 -3.48
CA VAL A 182 8.46 23.26 -3.77
C VAL A 182 9.82 23.83 -4.19
N LEU A 183 10.02 24.01 -5.48
CA LEU A 183 11.20 24.68 -5.99
C LEU A 183 11.25 26.09 -5.35
N ALA A 184 12.42 26.50 -4.88
CA ALA A 184 12.64 27.70 -4.09
C ALA A 184 12.32 29.03 -4.83
N GLU A 185 11.88 28.96 -6.08
CA GLU A 185 11.58 30.13 -6.94
C GLU A 185 10.35 30.93 -6.51
N ARG A 186 9.53 30.47 -5.56
CA ARG A 186 8.38 31.26 -5.06
C ARG A 186 8.70 32.19 -3.88
N ARG A 187 9.94 32.26 -3.42
CA ARG A 187 10.29 33.17 -2.29
C ARG A 187 10.65 34.57 -2.70
N GLU A 188 10.92 34.84 -3.96
CA GLU A 188 11.29 36.20 -4.43
C GLU A 188 10.05 37.06 -4.76
N ASP A 189 8.93 36.47 -5.18
CA ASP A 189 7.73 37.27 -5.55
C ASP A 189 6.95 37.88 -4.37
N VAL A 190 7.25 37.48 -3.13
CA VAL A 190 6.59 38.03 -1.94
C VAL A 190 7.39 39.15 -1.29
N ALA A 191 8.69 39.24 -1.56
CA ALA A 191 9.56 40.28 -1.00
C ALA A 191 9.51 41.61 -1.78
N GLU A 192 9.03 41.62 -3.03
CA GLU A 192 8.93 42.82 -3.86
C GLU A 192 7.58 43.57 -3.76
N LYS A 193 6.65 43.08 -2.97
CA LYS A 193 5.30 43.69 -2.76
C LYS A 193 5.02 44.14 -1.33
N SER A 194 6.10 44.36 -0.53
CA SER A 194 5.94 44.95 0.82
C SER A 194 6.57 46.33 0.90
#